data_8bd53d025d2af212788ae0f60a3375fd
#
_entry.id   8bd53d025d2af212788ae0f60a3375fd
#
_cell.length_a   1.000
_cell.length_b   1.000
_cell.length_c   1.000
_cell.angle_alpha   90.00
_cell.angle_beta   90.00
_cell.angle_gamma   90.00
#
_symmetry.space_group_name_H-M   'P 1'
#
loop_
_entity.id
_entity.type
_entity.pdbx_description
1 polymer ?
#
loop_
_entity_poly.entity_id
_entity_poly.type
_entity_poly.pdbx_seq_one_letter_code
_entity_poly.pdbx_strand_id
1 'polypeptide(L)'
;VGLRKLRQFQDLGHQVILIVGDWTAQIGDPSGQSITRPMLTRDQVEANAETYLRQFFKVVDAARTEIVWQSEWFRNFTLSDVITLTSKFTVAQFLQREDFRTRWTANRPIAITELLYPLLQAYDSVSVRSDVEFGGTDQKFNLLVGRELQQMMGQPPQQCFLVPILVGTDGVHKMSKSLGNYIAVDDPPDDQYGKVMSLPDELIMTYFELLTDVPSRELGEIQAELASGANPMSAKKQLAREVTGIFWGKSEAFGAEERFQNVFQ
;
A
#
# COMPACT_ATOMS: atom_id res chain seq x y z
N VAL A 1 2.17 6.50 1.39
CA VAL A 1 1.65 7.05 0.10
C VAL A 1 0.13 6.85 0.01
N GLY A 2 -0.36 5.60 -0.09
CA GLY A 2 -1.79 5.31 -0.26
C GLY A 2 -2.67 5.87 0.85
N LEU A 3 -2.32 5.63 2.12
CA LEU A 3 -3.11 6.11 3.26
C LEU A 3 -3.25 7.63 3.30
N ARG A 4 -2.19 8.37 2.91
CA ARG A 4 -2.26 9.83 2.80
C ARG A 4 -3.28 10.28 1.75
N LYS A 5 -3.37 9.57 0.61
CA LYS A 5 -4.40 9.85 -0.41
C LYS A 5 -5.80 9.55 0.09
N LEU A 6 -5.99 8.43 0.79
CA LEU A 6 -7.27 8.11 1.43
C LEU A 6 -7.68 9.21 2.42
N ARG A 7 -6.75 9.72 3.24
CA ARG A 7 -7.01 10.84 4.14
C ARG A 7 -7.44 12.10 3.38
N GLN A 8 -6.75 12.44 2.29
CA GLN A 8 -7.13 13.58 1.45
C GLN A 8 -8.54 13.43 0.86
N PHE A 9 -8.95 12.22 0.48
CA PHE A 9 -10.33 11.94 0.06
C PHE A 9 -11.32 12.15 1.20
N GLN A 10 -10.99 11.70 2.42
CA GLN A 10 -11.85 11.99 3.58
C GLN A 10 -11.98 13.48 3.85
N ASP A 11 -10.91 14.26 3.73
CA ASP A 11 -10.93 15.70 3.93
C ASP A 11 -11.79 16.42 2.88
N LEU A 12 -11.94 15.83 1.69
CA LEU A 12 -12.88 16.26 0.66
C LEU A 12 -14.33 15.78 0.86
N GLY A 13 -14.61 15.03 1.93
CA GLY A 13 -15.95 14.56 2.28
C GLY A 13 -16.30 13.16 1.77
N HIS A 14 -15.36 12.42 1.16
CA HIS A 14 -15.60 11.05 0.74
C HIS A 14 -15.58 10.07 1.91
N GLN A 15 -16.42 9.04 1.84
CA GLN A 15 -16.40 7.92 2.76
C GLN A 15 -15.28 6.94 2.37
N VAL A 16 -14.49 6.51 3.32
CA VAL A 16 -13.49 5.45 3.14
C VAL A 16 -14.05 4.12 3.65
N ILE A 17 -13.94 3.08 2.84
CA ILE A 17 -14.22 1.70 3.22
C ILE A 17 -12.89 0.96 3.25
N LEU A 18 -12.58 0.35 4.39
CA LEU A 18 -11.42 -0.52 4.56
C LEU A 18 -11.88 -1.97 4.59
N ILE A 19 -11.48 -2.73 3.58
CA ILE A 19 -11.78 -4.15 3.49
C ILE A 19 -10.67 -4.95 4.18
N VAL A 20 -11.03 -5.73 5.18
CA VAL A 20 -10.12 -6.70 5.78
C VAL A 20 -10.24 -8.02 5.02
N GLY A 21 -9.17 -8.34 4.30
CA GLY A 21 -9.09 -9.51 3.43
C GLY A 21 -8.83 -10.82 4.19
N ASP A 22 -9.73 -11.22 5.11
CA ASP A 22 -9.56 -12.42 5.93
C ASP A 22 -9.66 -13.73 5.13
N TRP A 23 -10.23 -13.71 3.93
CA TRP A 23 -10.23 -14.84 2.99
C TRP A 23 -9.02 -14.81 2.06
N THR A 24 -8.73 -13.67 1.45
CA THR A 24 -7.57 -13.54 0.55
C THR A 24 -6.24 -13.67 1.30
N ALA A 25 -6.18 -13.30 2.58
CA ALA A 25 -5.00 -13.50 3.42
C ALA A 25 -4.64 -14.99 3.62
N GLN A 26 -5.62 -15.89 3.58
CA GLN A 26 -5.37 -17.32 3.65
C GLN A 26 -4.63 -17.83 2.41
N ILE A 27 -4.91 -17.27 1.23
CA ILE A 27 -4.22 -17.61 -0.02
C ILE A 27 -2.87 -16.87 -0.09
N GLY A 28 -2.83 -15.62 0.32
CA GLY A 28 -1.72 -14.69 0.16
C GLY A 28 -1.68 -14.05 -1.23
N ASP A 29 -1.36 -12.75 -1.27
CA ASP A 29 -1.25 -12.00 -2.53
C ASP A 29 -0.10 -12.54 -3.38
N PRO A 30 -0.37 -13.04 -4.60
CA PRO A 30 0.67 -13.53 -5.51
C PRO A 30 1.45 -12.38 -6.19
N SER A 31 1.05 -11.10 -6.03
CA SER A 31 1.69 -9.95 -6.69
C SER A 31 3.17 -9.84 -6.34
N GLY A 32 4.01 -9.83 -7.38
CA GLY A 32 5.46 -9.67 -7.23
C GLY A 32 6.17 -10.82 -6.51
N GLN A 33 5.53 -11.99 -6.38
CA GLN A 33 6.11 -13.16 -5.74
C GLN A 33 6.64 -14.17 -6.76
N SER A 34 7.77 -14.78 -6.42
CA SER A 34 8.36 -15.86 -7.21
C SER A 34 8.02 -17.27 -6.68
N ILE A 35 7.39 -17.36 -5.51
CA ILE A 35 7.13 -18.60 -4.78
C ILE A 35 5.73 -18.55 -4.16
N THR A 36 5.04 -19.69 -4.13
CA THR A 36 3.75 -19.86 -3.44
C THR A 36 3.92 -19.63 -1.93
N ARG A 37 3.09 -18.80 -1.33
CA ARG A 37 3.11 -18.52 0.11
C ARG A 37 2.39 -19.62 0.90
N PRO A 38 2.83 -19.92 2.14
CA PRO A 38 2.03 -20.75 3.05
C PRO A 38 0.74 -20.03 3.42
N MET A 39 -0.34 -20.81 3.53
CA MET A 39 -1.64 -20.29 3.95
C MET A 39 -1.61 -19.90 5.44
N LEU A 40 -2.23 -18.77 5.78
CA LEU A 40 -2.40 -18.34 7.17
C LEU A 40 -3.65 -18.98 7.79
N THR A 41 -3.61 -19.25 9.09
CA THR A 41 -4.80 -19.63 9.84
C THR A 41 -5.68 -18.40 10.10
N ARG A 42 -6.95 -18.63 10.41
CA ARG A 42 -7.88 -17.55 10.73
C ARG A 42 -7.39 -16.71 11.91
N ASP A 43 -6.95 -17.34 13.00
CA ASP A 43 -6.45 -16.63 14.19
C ASP A 43 -5.23 -15.75 13.87
N GLN A 44 -4.35 -16.21 12.98
CA GLN A 44 -3.21 -15.41 12.51
C GLN A 44 -3.68 -14.20 11.69
N VAL A 45 -4.72 -14.36 10.87
CA VAL A 45 -5.30 -13.25 10.09
C VAL A 45 -5.93 -12.22 11.00
N GLU A 46 -6.71 -12.64 12.00
CA GLU A 46 -7.36 -11.74 12.97
C GLU A 46 -6.31 -10.96 13.79
N ALA A 47 -5.29 -11.61 14.32
CA ALA A 47 -4.20 -10.95 15.06
C ALA A 47 -3.41 -9.96 14.18
N ASN A 48 -3.17 -10.31 12.92
CA ASN A 48 -2.52 -9.40 11.98
C ASN A 48 -3.39 -8.17 11.68
N ALA A 49 -4.72 -8.37 11.51
CA ALA A 49 -5.66 -7.30 11.22
C ALA A 49 -5.66 -6.23 12.31
N GLU A 50 -5.64 -6.59 13.60
CA GLU A 50 -5.58 -5.63 14.70
C GLU A 50 -4.36 -4.70 14.59
N THR A 51 -3.20 -5.27 14.25
CA THR A 51 -1.97 -4.50 14.08
C THR A 51 -2.07 -3.53 12.90
N TYR A 52 -2.60 -4.00 11.76
CA TYR A 52 -2.79 -3.15 10.58
C TYR A 52 -3.81 -2.04 10.82
N LEU A 53 -4.93 -2.33 11.47
CA LEU A 53 -5.95 -1.34 11.81
C LEU A 53 -5.37 -0.23 12.70
N ARG A 54 -4.61 -0.58 13.74
CA ARG A 54 -3.95 0.40 14.59
C ARG A 54 -3.02 1.31 13.80
N GLN A 55 -2.22 0.75 12.88
CA GLN A 55 -1.31 1.53 12.04
C GLN A 55 -2.06 2.37 10.99
N PHE A 56 -3.11 1.82 10.38
CA PHE A 56 -3.96 2.49 9.41
C PHE A 56 -4.58 3.77 10.00
N PHE A 57 -5.13 3.67 11.21
CA PHE A 57 -5.78 4.79 11.89
C PHE A 57 -4.82 5.84 12.47
N LYS A 58 -3.51 5.67 12.36
CA LYS A 58 -2.57 6.77 12.58
C LYS A 58 -2.63 7.83 11.48
N VAL A 59 -3.13 7.49 10.31
CA VAL A 59 -3.20 8.39 9.15
C VAL A 59 -4.63 8.69 8.73
N VAL A 60 -5.48 7.66 8.67
CA VAL A 60 -6.87 7.74 8.20
C VAL A 60 -7.81 7.95 9.40
N ASP A 61 -8.83 8.77 9.24
CA ASP A 61 -9.79 9.08 10.29
C ASP A 61 -10.73 7.89 10.55
N ALA A 62 -10.65 7.32 11.75
CA ALA A 62 -11.46 6.18 12.15
C ALA A 62 -12.97 6.49 12.18
N ALA A 63 -13.36 7.72 12.55
CA ALA A 63 -14.77 8.11 12.63
C ALA A 63 -15.43 8.23 11.24
N ARG A 64 -14.62 8.31 10.17
CA ARG A 64 -15.07 8.42 8.77
C ARG A 64 -14.62 7.23 7.92
N THR A 65 -14.33 6.10 8.57
CA THR A 65 -13.92 4.86 7.91
C THR A 65 -14.85 3.75 8.32
N GLU A 66 -15.44 3.08 7.34
CA GLU A 66 -16.17 1.84 7.52
C GLU A 66 -15.22 0.66 7.37
N ILE A 67 -15.22 -0.25 8.33
CA ILE A 67 -14.43 -1.48 8.26
C ILE A 67 -15.37 -2.62 7.91
N VAL A 68 -15.06 -3.35 6.85
CA VAL A 68 -15.81 -4.52 6.39
C VAL A 68 -14.87 -5.72 6.23
N TRP A 69 -15.38 -6.90 6.45
CA TRP A 69 -14.60 -8.14 6.36
C TRP A 69 -15.08 -8.98 5.18
N GLN A 70 -14.16 -9.57 4.44
CA GLN A 70 -14.52 -10.46 3.32
C GLN A 70 -15.40 -11.64 3.76
N SER A 71 -15.29 -12.09 5.01
CA SER A 71 -16.19 -13.10 5.58
C SER A 71 -17.66 -12.67 5.60
N GLU A 72 -17.99 -11.40 5.49
CA GLU A 72 -19.38 -10.93 5.44
C GLU A 72 -20.09 -11.42 4.17
N TRP A 73 -19.38 -11.52 3.06
CA TRP A 73 -19.95 -12.05 1.80
C TRP A 73 -19.49 -13.45 1.47
N PHE A 74 -18.22 -13.82 1.72
CA PHE A 74 -17.72 -15.15 1.34
C PHE A 74 -18.17 -16.28 2.27
N ARG A 75 -18.56 -16.00 3.51
CA ARG A 75 -19.04 -17.05 4.45
C ARG A 75 -20.16 -17.90 3.87
N ASN A 76 -21.03 -17.30 3.06
CA ASN A 76 -22.19 -17.95 2.47
C ASN A 76 -21.98 -18.40 1.02
N PHE A 77 -20.79 -18.23 0.48
CA PHE A 77 -20.48 -18.70 -0.87
C PHE A 77 -20.56 -20.23 -0.93
N THR A 78 -21.34 -20.68 -1.90
CA THR A 78 -21.41 -22.10 -2.27
C THR A 78 -20.44 -22.42 -3.40
N LEU A 79 -20.22 -23.69 -3.68
CA LEU A 79 -19.44 -24.09 -4.85
C LEU A 79 -20.05 -23.54 -6.16
N SER A 80 -21.37 -23.41 -6.24
CA SER A 80 -22.06 -22.82 -7.40
C SER A 80 -21.65 -21.35 -7.62
N ASP A 81 -21.50 -20.59 -6.53
CA ASP A 81 -21.08 -19.19 -6.61
C ASP A 81 -19.63 -19.07 -7.09
N VAL A 82 -18.75 -19.94 -6.60
CA VAL A 82 -17.36 -20.01 -7.05
C VAL A 82 -17.28 -20.36 -8.55
N ILE A 83 -18.07 -21.35 -9.00
CA ILE A 83 -18.15 -21.72 -10.42
C ILE A 83 -18.65 -20.53 -11.26
N THR A 84 -19.68 -19.85 -10.79
CA THR A 84 -20.24 -18.68 -11.48
C THR A 84 -19.22 -17.52 -11.55
N LEU A 85 -18.48 -17.27 -10.48
CA LEU A 85 -17.45 -16.24 -10.45
C LEU A 85 -16.29 -16.58 -11.38
N THR A 86 -15.78 -17.81 -11.31
CA THR A 86 -14.65 -18.27 -12.14
C THR A 86 -14.98 -18.37 -13.62
N SER A 87 -16.25 -18.62 -13.99
CA SER A 87 -16.68 -18.70 -15.39
C SER A 87 -16.61 -17.34 -16.13
N LYS A 88 -16.50 -16.25 -15.41
CA LYS A 88 -16.47 -14.90 -16.00
C LYS A 88 -15.10 -14.52 -16.60
N PHE A 89 -14.05 -15.23 -16.24
CA PHE A 89 -12.70 -14.95 -16.67
C PHE A 89 -12.01 -16.18 -17.23
N THR A 90 -10.97 -15.97 -18.01
CA THR A 90 -10.17 -17.06 -18.59
C THR A 90 -8.77 -17.11 -18.00
N VAL A 91 -8.17 -18.27 -17.96
CA VAL A 91 -6.76 -18.45 -17.58
C VAL A 91 -5.84 -17.58 -18.43
N ALA A 92 -6.13 -17.43 -19.72
CA ALA A 92 -5.34 -16.61 -20.64
C ALA A 92 -5.31 -15.12 -20.22
N GLN A 93 -6.41 -14.58 -19.68
CA GLN A 93 -6.44 -13.22 -19.12
C GLN A 93 -5.52 -13.10 -17.89
N PHE A 94 -5.56 -14.07 -16.99
CA PHE A 94 -4.68 -14.05 -15.80
C PHE A 94 -3.21 -14.19 -16.15
N LEU A 95 -2.88 -15.00 -17.16
CA LEU A 95 -1.50 -15.15 -17.64
C LEU A 95 -0.94 -13.89 -18.35
N GLN A 96 -1.76 -12.86 -18.59
CA GLN A 96 -1.26 -11.54 -19.04
C GLN A 96 -0.59 -10.76 -17.90
N ARG A 97 -0.87 -11.08 -16.65
CA ARG A 97 -0.20 -10.49 -15.50
C ARG A 97 1.26 -10.91 -15.50
N GLU A 98 2.16 -9.95 -15.35
CA GLU A 98 3.62 -10.15 -15.59
C GLU A 98 4.23 -11.27 -14.74
N ASP A 99 3.88 -11.33 -13.45
CA ASP A 99 4.39 -12.35 -12.53
C ASP A 99 3.90 -13.77 -12.89
N PHE A 100 2.63 -13.93 -13.24
CA PHE A 100 2.13 -15.21 -13.73
C PHE A 100 2.75 -15.60 -15.06
N ARG A 101 2.87 -14.67 -16.00
CA ARG A 101 3.51 -14.91 -17.29
C ARG A 101 4.96 -15.32 -17.12
N THR A 102 5.72 -14.64 -16.27
CA THR A 102 7.12 -14.96 -15.99
C THR A 102 7.27 -16.36 -15.40
N ARG A 103 6.44 -16.71 -14.43
CA ARG A 103 6.44 -18.04 -13.81
C ARG A 103 6.01 -19.14 -14.81
N TRP A 104 4.96 -18.86 -15.59
CA TRP A 104 4.48 -19.77 -16.61
C TRP A 104 5.57 -20.09 -17.67
N THR A 105 6.19 -19.04 -18.22
CA THR A 105 7.25 -19.17 -19.22
C THR A 105 8.49 -19.90 -18.67
N ALA A 106 8.78 -19.72 -17.38
CA ALA A 106 9.88 -20.39 -16.71
C ALA A 106 9.53 -21.79 -16.18
N ASN A 107 8.34 -22.33 -16.51
CA ASN A 107 7.83 -23.60 -15.97
C ASN A 107 7.85 -23.67 -14.43
N ARG A 108 7.65 -22.54 -13.75
CA ARG A 108 7.53 -22.49 -12.29
C ARG A 108 6.09 -22.74 -11.86
N PRO A 109 5.87 -23.41 -10.72
CA PRO A 109 4.53 -23.72 -10.25
C PRO A 109 3.66 -22.46 -10.05
N ILE A 110 2.40 -22.55 -10.46
CA ILE A 110 1.34 -21.59 -10.15
C ILE A 110 0.20 -22.41 -9.55
N ALA A 111 -0.14 -22.16 -8.29
CA ALA A 111 -1.27 -22.84 -7.66
C ALA A 111 -2.60 -22.31 -8.19
N ILE A 112 -3.61 -23.16 -8.33
CA ILE A 112 -4.95 -22.76 -8.77
C ILE A 112 -5.54 -21.70 -7.81
N THR A 113 -5.25 -21.80 -6.53
CA THR A 113 -5.66 -20.82 -5.51
C THR A 113 -5.11 -19.43 -5.77
N GLU A 114 -3.89 -19.31 -6.33
CA GLU A 114 -3.32 -18.01 -6.73
C GLU A 114 -4.11 -17.35 -7.86
N LEU A 115 -4.73 -18.14 -8.74
CA LEU A 115 -5.60 -17.62 -9.80
C LEU A 115 -6.96 -17.18 -9.24
N LEU A 116 -7.40 -17.70 -8.09
CA LEU A 116 -8.61 -17.24 -7.41
C LEU A 116 -8.42 -15.90 -6.70
N TYR A 117 -7.19 -15.57 -6.26
CA TYR A 117 -6.92 -14.35 -5.49
C TYR A 117 -7.46 -13.07 -6.16
N PRO A 118 -7.14 -12.76 -7.44
CA PRO A 118 -7.65 -11.59 -8.11
C PRO A 118 -9.19 -11.58 -8.24
N LEU A 119 -9.83 -12.76 -8.33
CA LEU A 119 -11.29 -12.86 -8.43
C LEU A 119 -11.97 -12.56 -7.08
N LEU A 120 -11.39 -13.03 -5.98
CA LEU A 120 -11.91 -12.73 -4.65
C LEU A 120 -11.77 -11.24 -4.36
N GLN A 121 -10.63 -10.63 -4.64
CA GLN A 121 -10.46 -9.18 -4.53
C GLN A 121 -11.42 -8.41 -5.45
N ALA A 122 -11.63 -8.88 -6.67
CA ALA A 122 -12.59 -8.26 -7.58
C ALA A 122 -14.03 -8.30 -7.04
N TYR A 123 -14.39 -9.37 -6.35
CA TYR A 123 -15.71 -9.50 -5.75
C TYR A 123 -15.89 -8.54 -4.55
N ASP A 124 -14.82 -8.15 -3.87
CA ASP A 124 -14.85 -7.10 -2.85
C ASP A 124 -15.39 -5.79 -3.43
N SER A 125 -14.88 -5.38 -4.60
CA SER A 125 -15.35 -4.18 -5.31
C SER A 125 -16.85 -4.24 -5.63
N VAL A 126 -17.34 -5.43 -6.02
CA VAL A 126 -18.77 -5.67 -6.27
C VAL A 126 -19.58 -5.59 -4.99
N SER A 127 -19.09 -6.19 -3.90
CA SER A 127 -19.79 -6.26 -2.61
C SER A 127 -19.99 -4.89 -1.98
N VAL A 128 -18.94 -4.06 -1.99
CA VAL A 128 -19.00 -2.70 -1.43
C VAL A 128 -19.48 -1.66 -2.44
N ARG A 129 -19.65 -2.02 -3.71
CA ARG A 129 -20.02 -1.11 -4.80
C ARG A 129 -19.10 0.10 -4.86
N SER A 130 -17.81 -0.14 -4.83
CA SER A 130 -16.82 0.93 -4.80
C SER A 130 -16.90 1.82 -6.03
N ASP A 131 -16.85 3.15 -5.81
CA ASP A 131 -16.71 4.14 -6.88
C ASP A 131 -15.23 4.32 -7.28
N VAL A 132 -14.34 4.21 -6.29
CA VAL A 132 -12.88 4.33 -6.48
C VAL A 132 -12.18 3.28 -5.61
N GLU A 133 -11.28 2.50 -6.21
CA GLU A 133 -10.41 1.57 -5.48
C GLU A 133 -8.95 2.02 -5.54
N PHE A 134 -8.28 1.99 -4.39
CA PHE A 134 -6.89 2.42 -4.23
C PHE A 134 -5.94 1.23 -4.20
N GLY A 135 -4.83 1.34 -4.91
CA GLY A 135 -3.75 0.36 -4.83
C GLY A 135 -2.40 0.93 -5.22
N GLY A 136 -1.34 0.21 -4.90
CA GLY A 136 -0.04 0.45 -5.52
C GLY A 136 -0.06 0.09 -7.01
N THR A 137 0.93 0.55 -7.75
CA THR A 137 1.06 0.21 -9.18
C THR A 137 1.15 -1.29 -9.44
N ASP A 138 1.61 -2.08 -8.47
CA ASP A 138 1.63 -3.55 -8.50
C ASP A 138 0.24 -4.18 -8.39
N GLN A 139 -0.76 -3.45 -7.89
CA GLN A 139 -2.16 -3.90 -7.77
C GLN A 139 -3.00 -3.58 -9.01
N LYS A 140 -2.43 -2.92 -10.02
CA LYS A 140 -3.16 -2.47 -11.22
C LYS A 140 -4.02 -3.57 -11.84
N PHE A 141 -3.47 -4.78 -11.99
CA PHE A 141 -4.20 -5.91 -12.56
C PHE A 141 -5.43 -6.26 -11.73
N ASN A 142 -5.27 -6.43 -10.42
CA ASN A 142 -6.36 -6.83 -9.53
C ASN A 142 -7.49 -5.77 -9.51
N LEU A 143 -7.14 -4.49 -9.46
CA LEU A 143 -8.13 -3.39 -9.51
C LEU A 143 -8.91 -3.37 -10.84
N LEU A 144 -8.22 -3.64 -11.96
CA LEU A 144 -8.87 -3.70 -13.27
C LEU A 144 -9.81 -4.92 -13.38
N VAL A 145 -9.46 -6.06 -12.79
CA VAL A 145 -10.36 -7.23 -12.70
C VAL A 145 -11.61 -6.87 -11.89
N GLY A 146 -11.46 -6.13 -10.78
CA GLY A 146 -12.60 -5.62 -9.99
C GLY A 146 -13.52 -4.73 -10.81
N ARG A 147 -12.96 -3.78 -11.54
CA ARG A 147 -13.69 -2.89 -12.45
C ARG A 147 -14.46 -3.67 -13.53
N GLU A 148 -13.82 -4.66 -14.14
CA GLU A 148 -14.45 -5.51 -15.18
C GLU A 148 -15.56 -6.37 -14.59
N LEU A 149 -15.34 -6.94 -13.39
CA LEU A 149 -16.36 -7.75 -12.72
C LEU A 149 -17.60 -6.92 -12.36
N GLN A 150 -17.44 -5.68 -11.88
CA GLN A 150 -18.58 -4.78 -11.63
C GLN A 150 -19.42 -4.59 -12.88
N GLN A 151 -18.81 -4.36 -14.05
CA GLN A 151 -19.53 -4.25 -15.32
C GLN A 151 -20.28 -5.54 -15.67
N MET A 152 -19.65 -6.70 -15.51
CA MET A 152 -20.29 -8.00 -15.75
C MET A 152 -21.44 -8.29 -14.78
N MET A 153 -21.44 -7.65 -13.60
CA MET A 153 -22.50 -7.74 -12.59
C MET A 153 -23.55 -6.63 -12.70
N GLY A 154 -23.47 -5.79 -13.76
CA GLY A 154 -24.42 -4.70 -14.02
C GLY A 154 -24.24 -3.47 -13.12
N GLN A 155 -23.08 -3.32 -12.50
CA GLN A 155 -22.74 -2.14 -11.68
C GLN A 155 -21.92 -1.12 -12.50
N PRO A 156 -21.97 0.18 -12.13
CA PRO A 156 -21.02 1.16 -12.63
C PRO A 156 -19.58 0.73 -12.32
N PRO A 157 -18.66 0.80 -13.29
CA PRO A 157 -17.27 0.37 -13.06
C PRO A 157 -16.50 1.40 -12.24
N GLN A 158 -15.84 0.95 -11.19
CA GLN A 158 -14.99 1.79 -10.34
C GLN A 158 -13.86 2.48 -11.09
N GLN A 159 -13.35 3.59 -10.56
CA GLN A 159 -12.07 4.16 -10.95
C GLN A 159 -10.94 3.49 -10.18
N CYS A 160 -9.85 3.17 -10.87
CA CYS A 160 -8.66 2.60 -10.24
C CYS A 160 -7.66 3.72 -9.95
N PHE A 161 -7.46 4.03 -8.67
CA PHE A 161 -6.50 5.05 -8.25
C PHE A 161 -5.18 4.40 -7.85
N LEU A 162 -4.17 4.52 -8.72
CA LEU A 162 -2.87 3.90 -8.52
C LEU A 162 -1.88 4.90 -7.93
N VAL A 163 -1.19 4.49 -6.87
CA VAL A 163 -0.10 5.25 -6.27
C VAL A 163 1.24 4.58 -6.54
N PRO A 164 2.32 5.35 -6.71
CA PRO A 164 3.66 4.80 -6.85
C PRO A 164 4.06 3.96 -5.65
N ILE A 165 4.84 2.92 -5.91
CA ILE A 165 5.47 2.12 -4.86
C ILE A 165 6.71 2.88 -4.37
N LEU A 166 6.84 3.02 -3.06
CA LEU A 166 7.97 3.68 -2.45
C LEU A 166 9.20 2.76 -2.49
N VAL A 167 10.32 3.30 -2.95
CA VAL A 167 11.62 2.63 -2.85
C VAL A 167 12.07 2.67 -1.39
N GLY A 168 12.66 1.59 -0.91
CA GLY A 168 13.14 1.48 0.47
C GLY A 168 14.42 2.27 0.74
N THR A 169 14.87 2.21 1.99
CA THR A 169 16.08 2.92 2.46
C THR A 169 17.38 2.46 1.78
N ASP A 170 17.34 1.29 1.12
CA ASP A 170 18.45 0.77 0.30
C ASP A 170 18.59 1.47 -1.07
N GLY A 171 17.64 2.30 -1.46
CA GLY A 171 17.66 3.06 -2.71
C GLY A 171 17.37 2.27 -3.98
N VAL A 172 17.08 0.98 -3.90
CA VAL A 172 16.98 0.08 -5.05
C VAL A 172 15.67 -0.71 -5.07
N HIS A 173 15.35 -1.39 -3.98
CA HIS A 173 14.21 -2.28 -3.91
C HIS A 173 12.98 -1.57 -3.35
N LYS A 174 11.79 -2.07 -3.70
CA LYS A 174 10.56 -1.60 -3.07
C LYS A 174 10.66 -1.76 -1.55
N MET A 175 10.15 -0.78 -0.81
CA MET A 175 10.10 -0.84 0.65
C MET A 175 9.33 -2.09 1.11
N SER A 176 9.97 -2.91 1.93
CA SER A 176 9.33 -4.10 2.50
C SER A 176 9.93 -4.54 3.83
N LYS A 177 9.10 -5.16 4.68
CA LYS A 177 9.54 -5.74 5.96
C LYS A 177 10.56 -6.87 5.76
N SER A 178 10.36 -7.71 4.74
CA SER A 178 11.23 -8.86 4.47
C SER A 178 12.66 -8.48 4.04
N LEU A 179 12.84 -7.30 3.47
CA LEU A 179 14.15 -6.77 3.07
C LEU A 179 14.79 -5.90 4.16
N GLY A 180 14.05 -5.54 5.21
CA GLY A 180 14.58 -4.67 6.27
C GLY A 180 14.80 -3.21 5.83
N ASN A 181 14.42 -2.85 4.60
CA ASN A 181 14.63 -1.53 3.99
C ASN A 181 13.45 -0.57 4.20
N TYR A 182 12.74 -0.70 5.32
CA TYR A 182 11.50 0.03 5.57
C TYR A 182 11.62 1.01 6.74
N ILE A 183 10.76 2.02 6.70
CA ILE A 183 10.49 2.96 7.79
C ILE A 183 9.10 2.63 8.30
N ALA A 184 9.00 2.07 9.51
CA ALA A 184 7.69 1.70 10.05
C ALA A 184 6.96 2.93 10.62
N VAL A 185 5.66 2.93 10.52
CA VAL A 185 4.80 3.96 11.14
C VAL A 185 4.83 3.89 12.67
N ASP A 186 5.24 2.74 13.24
CA ASP A 186 5.39 2.49 14.67
C ASP A 186 6.85 2.60 15.16
N ASP A 187 7.82 2.89 14.28
CA ASP A 187 9.20 3.14 14.73
C ASP A 187 9.21 4.31 15.72
N PRO A 188 10.02 4.24 16.79
CA PRO A 188 10.25 5.38 17.68
C PRO A 188 10.71 6.63 16.89
N PRO A 189 10.44 7.86 17.38
CA PRO A 189 10.76 9.09 16.64
C PRO A 189 12.21 9.17 16.19
N ASP A 190 13.15 8.76 17.04
CA ASP A 190 14.59 8.80 16.74
C ASP A 190 14.98 7.82 15.64
N ASP A 191 14.42 6.59 15.69
CA ASP A 191 14.66 5.58 14.66
C ASP A 191 14.07 6.00 13.33
N GLN A 192 12.84 6.54 13.36
CA GLN A 192 12.16 7.02 12.16
C GLN A 192 12.93 8.17 11.51
N TYR A 193 13.36 9.15 12.34
CA TYR A 193 14.19 10.27 11.90
C TYR A 193 15.52 9.78 11.30
N GLY A 194 16.23 8.91 12.02
CA GLY A 194 17.52 8.35 11.59
C GLY A 194 17.43 7.56 10.28
N LYS A 195 16.36 6.77 10.10
CA LYS A 195 16.10 6.03 8.85
C LYS A 195 15.87 6.97 7.69
N VAL A 196 15.14 8.09 7.87
CA VAL A 196 14.98 9.09 6.82
C VAL A 196 16.30 9.78 6.49
N MET A 197 17.09 10.11 7.50
CA MET A 197 18.44 10.68 7.31
C MET A 197 19.39 9.75 6.52
N SER A 198 19.19 8.44 6.62
CA SER A 198 20.02 7.43 5.90
C SER A 198 19.62 7.22 4.44
N LEU A 199 18.54 7.84 3.95
CA LEU A 199 18.11 7.71 2.57
C LEU A 199 19.20 8.19 1.58
N PRO A 200 19.37 7.51 0.43
CA PRO A 200 20.12 8.05 -0.69
C PRO A 200 19.60 9.42 -1.13
N ASP A 201 20.50 10.31 -1.55
CA ASP A 201 20.15 11.69 -1.90
C ASP A 201 19.16 11.77 -3.07
N GLU A 202 19.24 10.82 -4.00
CA GLU A 202 18.36 10.70 -5.16
C GLU A 202 16.89 10.47 -4.79
N LEU A 203 16.62 9.96 -3.58
CA LEU A 203 15.27 9.70 -3.10
C LEU A 203 14.62 10.88 -2.37
N ILE A 204 15.37 11.93 -2.03
CA ILE A 204 14.88 13.06 -1.21
C ILE A 204 13.62 13.65 -1.82
N MET A 205 13.64 14.03 -3.09
CA MET A 205 12.49 14.66 -3.74
C MET A 205 11.31 13.71 -3.85
N THR A 206 11.55 12.45 -4.21
CA THR A 206 10.49 11.42 -4.27
C THR A 206 9.78 11.25 -2.93
N TYR A 207 10.53 11.24 -1.83
CA TYR A 207 9.95 11.10 -0.50
C TYR A 207 9.19 12.36 -0.08
N PHE A 208 9.68 13.56 -0.39
CA PHE A 208 8.91 14.79 -0.16
C PHE A 208 7.56 14.76 -0.90
N GLU A 209 7.56 14.47 -2.18
CA GLU A 209 6.34 14.45 -3.00
C GLU A 209 5.32 13.40 -2.54
N LEU A 210 5.80 12.21 -2.18
CA LEU A 210 4.93 11.09 -1.88
C LEU A 210 4.47 11.03 -0.41
N LEU A 211 5.24 11.58 0.52
CA LEU A 211 5.01 11.40 1.95
C LEU A 211 4.63 12.69 2.70
N THR A 212 4.95 13.88 2.16
CA THR A 212 4.74 15.13 2.90
C THR A 212 3.66 16.02 2.28
N ASP A 213 3.19 16.99 3.04
CA ASP A 213 2.27 18.03 2.57
C ASP A 213 2.99 19.35 2.30
N VAL A 214 4.32 19.32 2.11
CA VAL A 214 5.12 20.48 1.71
C VAL A 214 4.59 21.02 0.39
N PRO A 215 4.28 22.33 0.30
CA PRO A 215 3.70 22.93 -0.89
C PRO A 215 4.62 22.79 -2.12
N SER A 216 4.01 22.63 -3.31
CA SER A 216 4.75 22.44 -4.57
C SER A 216 5.75 23.57 -4.86
N ARG A 217 5.49 24.81 -4.42
CA ARG A 217 6.44 25.92 -4.55
C ARG A 217 7.72 25.65 -3.76
N GLU A 218 7.56 25.26 -2.50
CA GLU A 218 8.70 24.95 -1.61
C GLU A 218 9.46 23.73 -2.10
N LEU A 219 8.76 22.70 -2.61
CA LEU A 219 9.42 21.55 -3.27
C LEU A 219 10.26 21.99 -4.48
N GLY A 220 9.77 22.95 -5.28
CA GLY A 220 10.52 23.52 -6.39
C GLY A 220 11.79 24.27 -5.95
N GLU A 221 11.72 24.99 -4.83
CA GLU A 221 12.87 25.70 -4.23
C GLU A 221 13.91 24.69 -3.73
N ILE A 222 13.51 23.65 -2.98
CA ILE A 222 14.39 22.56 -2.53
C ILE A 222 15.06 21.85 -3.72
N GLN A 223 14.30 21.54 -4.74
CA GLN A 223 14.82 20.89 -5.95
C GLN A 223 15.87 21.75 -6.66
N ALA A 224 15.62 23.05 -6.79
CA ALA A 224 16.56 24.00 -7.41
C ALA A 224 17.86 24.12 -6.58
N GLU A 225 17.77 24.18 -5.25
CA GLU A 225 18.93 24.20 -4.35
C GLU A 225 19.78 22.93 -4.52
N LEU A 226 19.15 21.74 -4.48
CA LEU A 226 19.84 20.47 -4.69
C LEU A 226 20.52 20.39 -6.06
N ALA A 227 19.83 20.84 -7.12
CA ALA A 227 20.37 20.89 -8.48
C ALA A 227 21.54 21.85 -8.62
N SER A 228 21.61 22.93 -7.82
CA SER A 228 22.72 23.88 -7.78
C SER A 228 23.94 23.38 -6.99
N GLY A 229 23.88 22.19 -6.40
CA GLY A 229 24.96 21.59 -5.61
C GLY A 229 24.92 21.95 -4.13
N ALA A 230 23.79 22.41 -3.61
CA ALA A 230 23.62 22.61 -2.17
C ALA A 230 23.77 21.29 -1.41
N ASN A 231 24.25 21.37 -0.16
CA ASN A 231 24.40 20.18 0.67
C ASN A 231 23.02 19.55 0.96
N PRO A 232 22.78 18.29 0.59
CA PRO A 232 21.48 17.61 0.78
C PRO A 232 21.10 17.42 2.24
N MET A 233 22.03 17.61 3.18
CA MET A 233 21.80 17.47 4.63
C MET A 233 20.62 18.33 5.13
N SER A 234 20.50 19.57 4.64
CA SER A 234 19.42 20.48 5.02
C SER A 234 18.05 19.94 4.59
N ALA A 235 17.95 19.50 3.32
CA ALA A 235 16.74 18.91 2.78
C ALA A 235 16.38 17.59 3.49
N LYS A 236 17.36 16.74 3.79
CA LYS A 236 17.12 15.49 4.56
C LYS A 236 16.61 15.78 5.97
N LYS A 237 17.18 16.75 6.68
CA LYS A 237 16.70 17.15 8.01
C LYS A 237 15.25 17.62 7.96
N GLN A 238 14.90 18.45 6.97
CA GLN A 238 13.52 18.89 6.76
C GLN A 238 12.60 17.71 6.46
N LEU A 239 12.97 16.83 5.51
CA LEU A 239 12.21 15.63 5.18
C LEU A 239 11.99 14.73 6.41
N ALA A 240 13.04 14.52 7.20
CA ALA A 240 12.97 13.69 8.40
C ALA A 240 12.01 14.28 9.45
N ARG A 241 12.03 15.62 9.64
CA ARG A 241 11.05 16.31 10.51
C ARG A 241 9.63 16.15 10.01
N GLU A 242 9.40 16.36 8.70
CA GLU A 242 8.06 16.22 8.11
C GLU A 242 7.53 14.79 8.28
N VAL A 243 8.31 13.77 7.92
CA VAL A 243 7.89 12.37 8.01
C VAL A 243 7.65 11.95 9.46
N THR A 244 8.58 12.26 10.37
CA THR A 244 8.42 11.95 11.81
C THR A 244 7.25 12.71 12.41
N GLY A 245 7.05 13.96 11.99
CA GLY A 245 5.96 14.81 12.47
C GLY A 245 4.56 14.31 12.13
N ILE A 246 4.41 13.54 11.03
CA ILE A 246 3.13 12.92 10.66
C ILE A 246 2.63 11.95 11.75
N PHE A 247 3.53 11.18 12.34
CA PHE A 247 3.19 10.10 13.27
C PHE A 247 3.31 10.48 14.74
N TRP A 248 4.24 11.39 15.06
CA TRP A 248 4.62 11.72 16.44
C TRP A 248 4.37 13.19 16.82
N GLY A 249 3.99 14.00 15.84
CA GLY A 249 3.81 15.44 16.04
C GLY A 249 5.12 16.24 15.95
N LYS A 250 4.97 17.54 15.73
CA LYS A 250 6.11 18.44 15.46
C LYS A 250 7.13 18.48 16.62
N SER A 251 6.66 18.49 17.87
CA SER A 251 7.55 18.56 19.04
C SER A 251 8.52 17.39 19.11
N GLU A 252 8.00 16.16 18.93
CA GLU A 252 8.84 14.96 18.93
C GLU A 252 9.77 14.90 17.72
N ALA A 253 9.33 15.39 16.55
CA ALA A 253 10.18 15.46 15.37
C ALA A 253 11.39 16.39 15.57
N PHE A 254 11.19 17.55 16.20
CA PHE A 254 12.30 18.45 16.57
C PHE A 254 13.20 17.85 17.63
N GLY A 255 12.64 17.18 18.65
CA GLY A 255 13.43 16.48 19.66
C GLY A 255 14.29 15.37 19.07
N ALA A 256 13.77 14.62 18.11
CA ALA A 256 14.52 13.59 17.39
C ALA A 256 15.68 14.20 16.56
N GLU A 257 15.46 15.36 15.93
CA GLU A 257 16.53 16.09 15.24
C GLU A 257 17.64 16.51 16.20
N GLU A 258 17.30 17.09 17.35
CA GLU A 258 18.30 17.50 18.35
C GLU A 258 19.12 16.30 18.85
N ARG A 259 18.46 15.18 19.17
CA ARG A 259 19.14 13.96 19.59
C ARG A 259 20.04 13.40 18.49
N PHE A 260 19.58 13.41 17.25
CA PHE A 260 20.40 12.99 16.11
C PHE A 260 21.64 13.87 15.93
N GLN A 261 21.49 15.19 16.03
CA GLN A 261 22.64 16.12 15.94
C GLN A 261 23.66 15.88 17.06
N ASN A 262 23.21 15.66 18.29
CA ASN A 262 24.10 15.39 19.42
C ASN A 262 24.90 14.08 19.31
N VAL A 263 24.42 13.11 18.53
CA VAL A 263 25.09 11.82 18.30
C VAL A 263 26.03 11.86 17.09
N PHE A 264 25.65 12.57 16.03
CA PHE A 264 26.32 12.46 14.72
C PHE A 264 26.96 13.76 14.21
N GLN A 265 26.82 14.88 14.92
CA GLN A 265 27.40 16.19 14.61
C GLN A 265 28.10 16.81 15.82
#